data_04b6c975b623f987151c21670548bb51
#
_entry.id   04b6c975b623f987151c21670548bb51
#
_cell.length_a   1.000
_cell.length_b   1.000
_cell.length_c   1.000
_cell.angle_alpha   90.00
_cell.angle_beta   90.00
_cell.angle_gamma   90.00
#
_symmetry.space_group_name_H-M   'P 1'
#
loop_
_entity.id
_entity.type
_entity.pdbx_description
1 polymer ?
#
loop_
_entity_poly.entity_id
_entity_poly.type
_entity_poly.pdbx_seq_one_letter_code
_entity_poly.pdbx_strand_id
1 'polypeptide(L)'
;PGVYREQINQNNTIVSQNEQSLSYTVCDLNTGDARGVYKNLNADLRQYKRIKMFVHAERYKNQPLADGEMVAFVRLGSDLSENFYQVELPLQVTPAGAYLADAIWPTQNRFDIPMDALTQIKAKGINSGNLANLTYYDAALNLISSPSITPHVAGQNRYAIKGNPSLADIQVIMVGVKNATSNQVCG
;
A
#
# COMPACT_ATOMS: atom_id res chain seq x y z
N PRO A 1 19.85 1.59 12.19
CA PRO A 1 20.00 0.93 10.91
C PRO A 1 20.60 1.91 9.90
N GLY A 2 21.74 1.51 9.29
CA GLY A 2 22.40 2.36 8.32
C GLY A 2 21.61 2.34 6.99
N VAL A 3 21.10 3.48 6.59
CA VAL A 3 20.55 3.68 5.26
C VAL A 3 21.73 3.82 4.31
N TYR A 4 21.89 2.86 3.40
CA TYR A 4 22.87 3.00 2.31
C TYR A 4 22.30 3.98 1.29
N ARG A 5 22.97 5.10 1.08
CA ARG A 5 22.63 6.07 0.04
C ARG A 5 23.17 5.58 -1.29
N GLU A 6 22.32 5.45 -2.28
CA GLU A 6 22.74 5.17 -3.64
C GLU A 6 23.49 6.40 -4.20
N GLN A 7 24.73 6.20 -4.63
CA GLN A 7 25.55 7.26 -5.22
C GLN A 7 25.42 7.17 -6.74
N ILE A 8 24.82 8.18 -7.35
CA ILE A 8 24.73 8.26 -8.79
C ILE A 8 25.88 9.13 -9.29
N ASN A 9 26.80 8.52 -10.05
CA ASN A 9 27.86 9.25 -10.74
C ASN A 9 27.30 9.88 -12.03
N GLN A 10 27.04 11.17 -12.01
CA GLN A 10 26.76 11.94 -13.20
C GLN A 10 27.88 13.01 -13.39
N ASN A 11 28.59 12.94 -14.50
CA ASN A 11 29.58 13.92 -14.90
C ASN A 11 30.65 14.27 -13.83
N ASN A 12 31.29 13.27 -13.25
CA ASN A 12 32.32 13.42 -12.20
C ASN A 12 31.85 14.11 -10.91
N THR A 13 30.56 14.28 -10.71
CA THR A 13 29.99 14.80 -9.46
C THR A 13 29.21 13.69 -8.76
N ILE A 14 29.61 13.35 -7.52
CA ILE A 14 28.85 12.39 -6.71
C ILE A 14 27.63 13.13 -6.17
N VAL A 15 26.47 12.82 -6.70
CA VAL A 15 25.19 13.32 -6.18
C VAL A 15 24.62 12.27 -5.23
N SER A 16 24.60 12.58 -3.95
CA SER A 16 23.89 11.78 -2.96
C SER A 16 22.40 12.08 -3.06
N GLN A 17 21.63 11.12 -3.53
CA GLN A 17 20.17 11.25 -3.54
C GLN A 17 19.67 11.19 -2.08
N ASN A 18 18.99 12.24 -1.64
CA ASN A 18 18.33 12.22 -0.33
C ASN A 18 17.11 11.31 -0.40
N GLU A 19 17.22 10.13 0.19
CA GLU A 19 16.06 9.28 0.41
C GLU A 19 15.25 9.87 1.56
N GLN A 20 13.97 10.11 1.30
CA GLN A 20 13.01 10.54 2.30
C GLN A 20 12.13 9.36 2.69
N SER A 21 11.94 9.17 3.98
CA SER A 21 10.99 8.21 4.52
C SER A 21 9.88 8.92 5.26
N LEU A 22 8.66 8.40 5.13
CA LEU A 22 7.53 8.78 5.96
C LEU A 22 7.46 7.79 7.13
N SER A 23 7.51 8.30 8.35
CA SER A 23 7.29 7.51 9.56
C SER A 23 6.10 8.06 10.32
N TYR A 24 5.18 7.21 10.73
CA TYR A 24 4.08 7.59 11.60
C TYR A 24 3.66 6.41 12.49
N THR A 25 3.19 6.75 13.67
CA THR A 25 2.68 5.78 14.64
C THR A 25 1.16 5.85 14.65
N VAL A 26 0.52 4.70 14.62
CA VAL A 26 -0.93 4.60 14.66
C VAL A 26 -1.33 3.67 15.78
N CYS A 27 -2.11 4.17 16.73
CA CYS A 27 -2.64 3.39 17.85
C CYS A 27 -4.16 3.50 17.90
N ASP A 28 -4.77 2.64 18.70
CA ASP A 28 -6.20 2.59 18.92
C ASP A 28 -7.02 2.40 17.64
N LEU A 29 -6.44 1.66 16.67
CA LEU A 29 -7.18 1.24 15.48
C LEU A 29 -8.12 0.09 15.85
N ASN A 30 -9.42 0.37 15.81
CA ASN A 30 -10.44 -0.66 15.94
C ASN A 30 -10.52 -1.52 14.68
N THR A 31 -11.24 -2.63 14.77
CA THR A 31 -11.48 -3.53 13.64
C THR A 31 -11.97 -2.79 12.40
N GLY A 32 -11.24 -2.90 11.30
CA GLY A 32 -11.56 -2.28 10.02
C GLY A 32 -11.23 -0.79 9.92
N ASP A 33 -10.81 -0.14 11.02
CA ASP A 33 -10.36 1.26 10.98
C ASP A 33 -9.10 1.39 10.13
N ALA A 34 -8.97 2.54 9.48
CA ALA A 34 -7.81 2.91 8.69
C ALA A 34 -7.36 4.33 9.03
N ARG A 35 -6.07 4.55 8.94
CA ARG A 35 -5.46 5.89 9.01
C ARG A 35 -4.47 6.02 7.88
N GLY A 36 -4.37 7.21 7.33
CA GLY A 36 -3.44 7.48 6.24
C GLY A 36 -3.15 8.96 6.10
N VAL A 37 -2.10 9.23 5.35
CA VAL A 37 -1.72 10.57 4.92
C VAL A 37 -1.86 10.66 3.40
N TYR A 38 -2.24 11.81 2.92
CA TYR A 38 -2.45 12.01 1.49
C TYR A 38 -1.69 13.23 0.98
N LYS A 39 -1.45 13.23 -0.31
CA LYS A 39 -0.88 14.35 -1.05
C LYS A 39 -1.70 14.57 -2.32
N ASN A 40 -2.04 15.82 -2.57
CA ASN A 40 -2.60 16.21 -3.86
C ASN A 40 -1.51 16.12 -4.93
N LEU A 41 -1.87 15.54 -6.04
CA LEU A 41 -1.03 15.38 -7.22
C LEU A 41 -1.76 15.99 -8.42
N ASN A 42 -1.07 16.06 -9.55
CA ASN A 42 -1.66 16.20 -10.86
C ASN A 42 -0.75 15.39 -11.79
N ALA A 43 -1.08 14.12 -11.96
CA ALA A 43 -0.20 13.17 -12.59
C ALA A 43 -0.91 12.26 -13.59
N ASP A 44 -0.29 12.08 -14.76
CA ASP A 44 -0.63 11.04 -15.70
C ASP A 44 0.29 9.85 -15.49
N LEU A 45 -0.29 8.75 -15.00
CA LEU A 45 0.45 7.53 -14.68
C LEU A 45 0.44 6.49 -15.80
N ARG A 46 -0.18 6.74 -16.94
CA ARG A 46 -0.29 5.77 -18.04
C ARG A 46 1.04 5.33 -18.64
N GLN A 47 2.07 6.18 -18.54
CA GLN A 47 3.41 5.88 -19.06
C GLN A 47 4.28 5.05 -18.10
N TYR A 48 3.86 4.93 -16.85
CA TYR A 48 4.58 4.15 -15.85
C TYR A 48 4.16 2.69 -15.89
N LYS A 49 5.13 1.80 -15.74
CA LYS A 49 4.86 0.36 -15.71
C LYS A 49 4.47 -0.14 -14.33
N ARG A 50 5.06 0.44 -13.30
CA ARG A 50 4.91 -0.03 -11.91
C ARG A 50 5.09 1.11 -10.91
N ILE A 51 4.35 1.05 -9.81
CA ILE A 51 4.65 1.80 -8.58
C ILE A 51 5.31 0.84 -7.60
N LYS A 52 6.45 1.25 -7.02
CA LYS A 52 7.17 0.47 -6.02
C LYS A 52 7.38 1.30 -4.76
N MET A 53 7.18 0.65 -3.61
CA MET A 53 7.39 1.28 -2.32
C MET A 53 7.79 0.19 -1.30
N PHE A 54 8.77 0.49 -0.45
CA PHE A 54 9.09 -0.34 0.70
C PHE A 54 8.32 0.13 1.92
N VAL A 55 7.87 -0.81 2.73
CA VAL A 55 7.17 -0.53 3.99
C VAL A 55 7.88 -1.28 5.10
N HIS A 56 8.13 -0.59 6.20
CA HIS A 56 8.62 -1.17 7.43
C HIS A 56 7.51 -1.10 8.49
N ALA A 57 7.26 -2.19 9.17
CA ALA A 57 6.28 -2.26 10.25
C ALA A 57 6.94 -2.78 11.53
N GLU A 58 6.72 -2.11 12.64
CA GLU A 58 7.21 -2.54 13.95
C GLU A 58 6.16 -2.31 15.05
N ARG A 59 6.34 -3.01 16.14
CA ARG A 59 5.48 -2.85 17.34
C ARG A 59 5.78 -1.53 18.03
N TYR A 60 4.74 -0.81 18.37
CA TYR A 60 4.89 0.38 19.20
C TYR A 60 4.90 0.02 20.68
N LYS A 61 5.95 0.41 21.40
CA LYS A 61 6.09 0.24 22.87
C LYS A 61 5.68 -1.16 23.36
N ASN A 62 6.13 -2.21 22.70
CA ASN A 62 5.82 -3.61 23.03
C ASN A 62 4.33 -4.00 22.97
N GLN A 63 3.47 -3.20 22.35
CA GLN A 63 2.09 -3.61 22.08
C GLN A 63 2.08 -4.84 21.17
N PRO A 64 1.16 -5.79 21.41
CA PRO A 64 1.10 -6.96 20.55
C PRO A 64 0.70 -6.56 19.13
N LEU A 65 1.45 -7.06 18.18
CA LEU A 65 1.15 -6.94 16.75
C LEU A 65 1.77 -8.15 16.04
N ALA A 66 0.96 -8.93 15.35
CA ALA A 66 1.39 -10.09 14.60
C ALA A 66 1.41 -9.79 13.09
N ASP A 67 2.08 -10.67 12.34
CA ASP A 67 2.13 -10.59 10.88
C ASP A 67 0.72 -10.63 10.28
N GLY A 68 0.43 -9.72 9.34
CA GLY A 68 -0.84 -9.62 8.65
C GLY A 68 -1.95 -8.89 9.42
N GLU A 69 -1.78 -8.57 10.70
CA GLU A 69 -2.77 -7.82 11.49
C GLU A 69 -2.89 -6.38 11.04
N MET A 70 -1.78 -5.79 10.62
CA MET A 70 -1.75 -4.47 9.99
C MET A 70 -1.57 -4.62 8.49
N VAL A 71 -2.43 -3.95 7.75
CA VAL A 71 -2.41 -3.94 6.28
C VAL A 71 -2.06 -2.54 5.82
N ALA A 72 -0.95 -2.39 5.11
CA ALA A 72 -0.65 -1.14 4.42
C ALA A 72 -1.52 -1.00 3.16
N PHE A 73 -1.86 0.23 2.79
CA PHE A 73 -2.54 0.48 1.53
C PHE A 73 -2.01 1.72 0.82
N VAL A 74 -2.10 1.67 -0.50
CA VAL A 74 -1.94 2.83 -1.39
C VAL A 74 -3.27 3.04 -2.08
N ARG A 75 -3.82 4.25 -1.99
CA ARG A 75 -5.03 4.69 -2.69
C ARG A 75 -4.67 5.84 -3.62
N LEU A 76 -5.14 5.80 -4.85
CA LEU A 76 -4.88 6.83 -5.86
C LEU A 76 -6.07 6.99 -6.81
N GLY A 77 -6.38 8.21 -7.17
CA GLY A 77 -7.53 8.50 -8.03
C GLY A 77 -7.75 9.99 -8.24
N SER A 78 -8.92 10.33 -8.75
CA SER A 78 -9.37 11.73 -8.82
C SER A 78 -9.86 12.25 -7.47
N ASP A 79 -10.29 11.35 -6.59
CA ASP A 79 -10.66 11.64 -5.20
C ASP A 79 -10.39 10.42 -4.30
N LEU A 80 -10.63 10.53 -2.99
CA LEU A 80 -10.36 9.47 -2.02
C LEU A 80 -11.62 8.69 -1.60
N SER A 81 -12.79 9.05 -2.10
CA SER A 81 -14.07 8.51 -1.62
C SER A 81 -14.89 7.81 -2.71
N GLU A 82 -14.90 8.35 -3.94
CA GLU A 82 -15.79 7.88 -5.00
C GLU A 82 -15.04 7.32 -6.21
N ASN A 83 -13.87 7.88 -6.59
CA ASN A 83 -13.17 7.50 -7.81
C ASN A 83 -11.70 7.21 -7.54
N PHE A 84 -11.41 5.99 -7.11
CA PHE A 84 -10.06 5.60 -6.74
C PHE A 84 -9.76 4.12 -7.02
N TYR A 85 -8.48 3.85 -7.20
CA TYR A 85 -7.88 2.52 -7.03
C TYR A 85 -7.29 2.41 -5.64
N GLN A 86 -7.31 1.22 -5.06
CA GLN A 86 -6.62 0.92 -3.82
C GLN A 86 -5.87 -0.40 -3.94
N VAL A 87 -4.65 -0.44 -3.42
CA VAL A 87 -3.89 -1.68 -3.32
C VAL A 87 -3.52 -1.87 -1.86
N GLU A 88 -3.83 -3.02 -1.31
CA GLU A 88 -3.60 -3.41 0.08
C GLU A 88 -2.52 -4.48 0.14
N LEU A 89 -1.65 -4.40 1.14
CA LEU A 89 -0.57 -5.34 1.40
C LEU A 89 -0.52 -5.66 2.91
N PRO A 90 -0.79 -6.90 3.32
CA PRO A 90 -0.59 -7.33 4.70
C PRO A 90 0.88 -7.28 5.07
N LEU A 91 1.20 -6.68 6.20
CA LEU A 91 2.56 -6.43 6.62
C LEU A 91 3.12 -7.56 7.49
N GLN A 92 4.38 -7.88 7.27
CA GLN A 92 5.20 -8.64 8.19
C GLN A 92 5.83 -7.68 9.19
N VAL A 93 5.72 -8.01 10.48
CA VAL A 93 6.23 -7.17 11.57
C VAL A 93 7.71 -7.46 11.80
N THR A 94 8.52 -6.42 11.83
CA THR A 94 9.95 -6.54 12.11
C THR A 94 10.17 -7.07 13.53
N PRO A 95 10.95 -8.14 13.72
CA PRO A 95 11.29 -8.65 15.04
C PRO A 95 12.03 -7.61 15.89
N ALA A 96 11.74 -7.58 17.19
CA ALA A 96 12.45 -6.71 18.10
C ALA A 96 13.96 -6.98 18.09
N GLY A 97 14.77 -5.93 17.98
CA GLY A 97 16.24 -6.04 17.92
C GLY A 97 16.78 -6.50 16.56
N ALA A 98 15.97 -6.54 15.52
CA ALA A 98 16.45 -6.82 14.17
C ALA A 98 17.43 -5.75 13.71
N TYR A 99 18.57 -6.18 13.12
CA TYR A 99 19.61 -5.30 12.59
C TYR A 99 20.01 -5.64 11.14
N LEU A 100 19.61 -6.79 10.64
CA LEU A 100 19.86 -7.19 9.26
C LEU A 100 18.86 -6.51 8.33
N ALA A 101 19.34 -6.03 7.19
CA ALA A 101 18.50 -5.32 6.21
C ALA A 101 17.27 -6.13 5.79
N ASP A 102 17.43 -7.43 5.51
CA ASP A 102 16.34 -8.31 5.09
C ASP A 102 15.30 -8.55 6.18
N ALA A 103 15.67 -8.44 7.45
CA ALA A 103 14.74 -8.54 8.57
C ALA A 103 13.97 -7.23 8.81
N ILE A 104 14.59 -6.08 8.51
CA ILE A 104 13.98 -4.75 8.62
C ILE A 104 13.10 -4.46 7.40
N TRP A 105 13.56 -4.86 6.21
CA TRP A 105 12.89 -4.66 4.92
C TRP A 105 12.55 -5.99 4.27
N PRO A 106 11.64 -6.79 4.85
CA PRO A 106 11.29 -8.07 4.28
C PRO A 106 10.63 -7.86 2.90
N THR A 107 10.94 -8.76 1.97
CA THR A 107 10.40 -8.67 0.60
C THR A 107 8.87 -8.70 0.57
N GLN A 108 8.24 -9.30 1.58
CA GLN A 108 6.80 -9.34 1.78
C GLN A 108 6.18 -7.95 2.00
N ASN A 109 6.95 -7.00 2.53
CA ASN A 109 6.49 -5.63 2.79
C ASN A 109 6.76 -4.68 1.61
N ARG A 110 7.03 -5.22 0.44
CA ARG A 110 7.28 -4.43 -0.76
C ARG A 110 6.02 -4.32 -1.60
N PHE A 111 5.49 -3.11 -1.72
CA PHE A 111 4.56 -2.83 -2.81
C PHE A 111 5.28 -2.91 -4.15
N ASP A 112 4.71 -3.67 -5.04
CA ASP A 112 5.09 -3.71 -6.44
C ASP A 112 3.81 -3.80 -7.28
N ILE A 113 3.28 -2.63 -7.63
CA ILE A 113 1.95 -2.45 -8.21
C ILE A 113 2.09 -2.29 -9.73
N PRO A 114 1.74 -3.30 -10.53
CA PRO A 114 1.69 -3.15 -11.98
C PRO A 114 0.54 -2.20 -12.38
N MET A 115 0.80 -1.24 -13.25
CA MET A 115 -0.24 -0.31 -13.73
C MET A 115 -1.29 -1.02 -14.60
N ASP A 116 -0.89 -2.06 -15.31
CA ASP A 116 -1.81 -2.90 -16.08
C ASP A 116 -2.82 -3.65 -15.20
N ALA A 117 -2.43 -4.06 -13.97
CA ALA A 117 -3.38 -4.66 -13.03
C ALA A 117 -4.52 -3.69 -12.69
N LEU A 118 -4.23 -2.41 -12.46
CA LEU A 118 -5.24 -1.39 -12.20
C LEU A 118 -6.16 -1.19 -13.42
N THR A 119 -5.61 -1.22 -14.61
CA THR A 119 -6.40 -1.16 -15.86
C THR A 119 -7.30 -2.37 -16.01
N GLN A 120 -6.80 -3.58 -15.72
CA GLN A 120 -7.56 -4.81 -15.80
C GLN A 120 -8.71 -4.87 -14.80
N ILE A 121 -8.51 -4.49 -13.53
CA ILE A 121 -9.60 -4.47 -12.54
C ILE A 121 -10.67 -3.45 -12.92
N LYS A 122 -10.30 -2.32 -13.53
CA LYS A 122 -11.27 -1.35 -14.07
C LYS A 122 -12.12 -1.96 -15.19
N ALA A 123 -11.50 -2.63 -16.15
CA ALA A 123 -12.21 -3.30 -17.22
C ALA A 123 -13.17 -4.38 -16.69
N LYS A 124 -12.72 -5.19 -15.73
CA LYS A 124 -13.56 -6.18 -15.05
C LYS A 124 -14.73 -5.54 -14.30
N GLY A 125 -14.49 -4.45 -13.59
CA GLY A 125 -15.53 -3.70 -12.86
C GLY A 125 -16.58 -3.10 -13.79
N ILE A 126 -16.18 -2.54 -14.93
CA ILE A 126 -17.11 -2.05 -15.97
C ILE A 126 -17.97 -3.20 -16.50
N ASN A 127 -17.36 -4.32 -16.86
CA ASN A 127 -18.06 -5.46 -17.43
C ASN A 127 -19.05 -6.10 -16.45
N SER A 128 -18.79 -6.03 -15.16
CA SER A 128 -19.67 -6.58 -14.11
C SER A 128 -20.71 -5.58 -13.59
N GLY A 129 -20.63 -4.31 -13.98
CA GLY A 129 -21.52 -3.24 -13.49
C GLY A 129 -21.31 -2.86 -12.00
N ASN A 130 -20.22 -3.26 -11.39
CA ASN A 130 -20.00 -3.18 -9.94
C ASN A 130 -19.15 -1.99 -9.47
N LEU A 131 -18.90 -1.00 -10.33
CA LEU A 131 -18.02 0.13 -9.98
C LEU A 131 -18.63 1.12 -8.97
N ALA A 132 -19.93 1.14 -8.77
CA ALA A 132 -20.58 2.02 -7.79
C ALA A 132 -20.17 1.71 -6.35
N ASN A 133 -19.81 0.46 -6.07
CA ASN A 133 -19.36 -0.01 -4.77
C ASN A 133 -17.87 -0.33 -4.79
N LEU A 134 -17.23 -0.27 -3.62
CA LEU A 134 -15.84 -0.69 -3.48
C LEU A 134 -15.73 -2.20 -3.74
N THR A 135 -15.09 -2.55 -4.84
CA THR A 135 -14.98 -3.92 -5.34
C THR A 135 -13.55 -4.40 -5.22
N TYR A 136 -13.37 -5.58 -4.65
CA TYR A 136 -12.06 -6.16 -4.35
C TYR A 136 -11.69 -7.30 -5.27
N TYR A 137 -10.39 -7.43 -5.54
CA TYR A 137 -9.78 -8.48 -6.35
C TYR A 137 -8.54 -9.03 -5.63
N ASP A 138 -8.30 -10.34 -5.76
CA ASP A 138 -7.10 -10.99 -5.25
C ASP A 138 -5.84 -10.66 -6.07
N ALA A 139 -4.69 -11.24 -5.70
CA ALA A 139 -3.43 -11.03 -6.41
C ALA A 139 -3.44 -11.56 -7.86
N ALA A 140 -4.32 -12.51 -8.19
CA ALA A 140 -4.53 -13.02 -9.54
C ALA A 140 -5.63 -12.26 -10.29
N LEU A 141 -6.13 -11.17 -9.72
CA LEU A 141 -7.21 -10.31 -10.22
C LEU A 141 -8.56 -11.05 -10.36
N ASN A 142 -8.83 -12.03 -9.52
CA ASN A 142 -10.14 -12.64 -9.39
C ASN A 142 -11.00 -11.82 -8.42
N LEU A 143 -12.28 -11.71 -8.71
CA LEU A 143 -13.25 -11.00 -7.88
C LEU A 143 -13.36 -11.65 -6.50
N ILE A 144 -13.30 -10.86 -5.46
CA ILE A 144 -13.55 -11.26 -4.06
C ILE A 144 -14.99 -10.87 -3.73
N SER A 145 -15.90 -11.84 -3.64
CA SER A 145 -17.34 -11.61 -3.45
C SER A 145 -17.70 -11.09 -2.06
N SER A 146 -16.92 -11.45 -1.06
CA SER A 146 -17.10 -11.01 0.33
C SER A 146 -15.74 -10.68 0.92
N PRO A 147 -15.25 -9.46 0.72
CA PRO A 147 -13.96 -9.06 1.26
C PRO A 147 -14.02 -9.08 2.79
N SER A 148 -13.38 -10.05 3.38
CA SER A 148 -13.21 -10.15 4.82
C SER A 148 -12.19 -9.10 5.30
N ILE A 149 -12.36 -8.64 6.55
CA ILE A 149 -11.29 -7.96 7.28
C ILE A 149 -10.15 -8.91 7.64
N THR A 150 -10.37 -10.22 7.51
CA THR A 150 -9.40 -11.26 7.83
C THR A 150 -8.08 -11.02 7.10
N PRO A 151 -6.95 -11.22 7.76
CA PRO A 151 -5.63 -11.03 7.18
C PRO A 151 -5.48 -11.81 5.86
N HIS A 152 -4.92 -11.15 4.87
CA HIS A 152 -4.52 -11.79 3.63
C HIS A 152 -3.18 -12.49 3.82
N VAL A 153 -2.76 -13.26 2.83
CA VAL A 153 -1.43 -13.84 2.84
C VAL A 153 -0.39 -12.72 2.76
N ALA A 154 0.55 -12.70 3.69
CA ALA A 154 1.61 -11.70 3.70
C ALA A 154 2.38 -11.68 2.36
N GLY A 155 2.67 -10.50 1.87
CA GLY A 155 3.35 -10.30 0.58
C GLY A 155 2.47 -10.43 -0.66
N GLN A 156 1.16 -10.70 -0.52
CA GLN A 156 0.23 -10.72 -1.64
C GLN A 156 -0.62 -9.45 -1.68
N ASN A 157 -0.58 -8.74 -2.79
CA ASN A 157 -1.45 -7.59 -3.02
C ASN A 157 -2.90 -8.01 -3.13
N ARG A 158 -3.78 -7.19 -2.55
CA ARG A 158 -5.22 -7.18 -2.86
C ARG A 158 -5.53 -5.85 -3.52
N TYR A 159 -6.22 -5.90 -4.62
CA TYR A 159 -6.60 -4.73 -5.40
C TYR A 159 -8.05 -4.36 -5.14
N ALA A 160 -8.36 -3.08 -5.15
CA ALA A 160 -9.72 -2.59 -5.08
C ALA A 160 -9.93 -1.40 -6.00
N ILE A 161 -11.18 -1.22 -6.42
CA ILE A 161 -11.61 -0.10 -7.26
C ILE A 161 -12.98 0.37 -6.81
N LYS A 162 -13.20 1.68 -6.82
CA LYS A 162 -14.52 2.31 -6.69
C LYS A 162 -14.66 3.39 -7.75
N GLY A 163 -15.86 3.52 -8.30
CA GLY A 163 -16.17 4.53 -9.31
C GLY A 163 -15.44 4.32 -10.62
N ASN A 164 -15.09 5.41 -11.27
CA ASN A 164 -14.44 5.40 -12.58
C ASN A 164 -13.09 6.15 -12.57
N PRO A 165 -12.13 5.77 -11.73
CA PRO A 165 -10.83 6.43 -11.69
C PRO A 165 -10.08 6.30 -13.01
N SER A 166 -9.23 7.27 -13.33
CA SER A 166 -8.41 7.26 -14.54
C SER A 166 -6.93 7.41 -14.19
N LEU A 167 -6.09 6.53 -14.72
CA LEU A 167 -4.63 6.67 -14.60
C LEU A 167 -4.08 7.89 -15.33
N ALA A 168 -4.86 8.48 -16.25
CA ALA A 168 -4.50 9.73 -16.94
C ALA A 168 -4.71 10.97 -16.06
N ASP A 169 -5.49 10.84 -14.98
CA ASP A 169 -5.91 11.98 -14.15
C ASP A 169 -5.91 11.56 -12.68
N ILE A 170 -4.73 11.43 -12.11
CA ILE A 170 -4.55 11.15 -10.68
C ILE A 170 -4.36 12.48 -9.95
N GLN A 171 -5.38 12.88 -9.19
CA GLN A 171 -5.41 14.13 -8.43
C GLN A 171 -4.89 13.96 -7.01
N VAL A 172 -4.95 12.75 -6.47
CA VAL A 172 -4.56 12.46 -5.10
C VAL A 172 -3.98 11.08 -4.93
N ILE A 173 -2.98 10.97 -4.07
CA ILE A 173 -2.45 9.71 -3.56
C ILE A 173 -2.50 9.72 -2.03
N MET A 174 -2.91 8.59 -1.45
CA MET A 174 -2.89 8.34 -0.02
C MET A 174 -2.11 7.07 0.26
N VAL A 175 -1.29 7.11 1.30
CA VAL A 175 -0.69 5.92 1.89
C VAL A 175 -1.16 5.79 3.33
N GLY A 176 -1.42 4.59 3.78
CA GLY A 176 -1.96 4.38 5.11
C GLY A 176 -1.89 2.94 5.56
N VAL A 177 -2.42 2.73 6.74
CA VAL A 177 -2.57 1.40 7.36
C VAL A 177 -4.00 1.18 7.81
N LYS A 178 -4.39 -0.08 7.85
CA LYS A 178 -5.71 -0.56 8.23
C LYS A 178 -5.55 -1.73 9.18
N ASN A 179 -6.41 -1.79 10.20
CA ASN A 179 -6.52 -2.94 11.06
C ASN A 179 -7.35 -4.05 10.39
N ALA A 180 -6.74 -5.21 10.18
CA ALA A 180 -7.37 -6.39 9.59
C ALA A 180 -7.72 -7.46 10.61
N THR A 181 -7.80 -7.12 11.90
CA THR A 181 -8.11 -8.07 12.98
C THR A 181 -9.38 -7.68 13.71
N SER A 182 -9.85 -8.56 14.59
CA SER A 182 -10.94 -8.28 15.53
C SER A 182 -10.47 -7.54 16.79
N ASN A 183 -9.16 -7.38 16.97
CA ASN A 183 -8.56 -6.70 18.12
C ASN A 183 -8.11 -5.30 17.75
N GLN A 184 -7.99 -4.43 18.74
CA GLN A 184 -7.37 -3.12 18.56
C GLN A 184 -5.87 -3.27 18.37
N VAL A 185 -5.27 -2.55 17.43
CA VAL A 185 -3.84 -2.63 17.12
C VAL A 185 -3.13 -1.28 17.23
N CYS A 186 -1.81 -1.35 17.46
CA CYS A 186 -0.90 -0.20 17.53
C CYS A 186 0.46 -0.59 16.90
N GLY A 187 0.94 0.22 15.97
CA GLY A 187 2.21 -0.01 15.28
C GLY A 187 2.79 1.25 14.63
#